data_0ca416d408cdfd1ac2b2256cfdb92e0d
#
_entry.id   0ca416d408cdfd1ac2b2256cfdb92e0d
#
_cell.length_a   1.000
_cell.length_b   1.000
_cell.length_c   1.000
_cell.angle_alpha   90.00
_cell.angle_beta   90.00
_cell.angle_gamma   90.00
#
_symmetry.space_group_name_H-M   'P 1'
#
loop_
_entity.id
_entity.type
_entity.pdbx_description
1 polymer ?
#
loop_
_entity_poly.entity_id
_entity_poly.type
_entity_poly.pdbx_seq_one_letter_code
_entity_poly.pdbx_strand_id
1 'polypeptide(L)'
;MEYRMGTKCVQGGYTPGNGEPRQIPIIQSTTFKYATSEDMGKLFDLESAGYFYTRLQNPTNDHVAAKICEMEGGTAAMLTASGQAASFYSIFNIAGCGDHVVSSSSIYGGTYNLFAVTMKRMGVEFTFVSPDCTEAELEAAFRPNTKAVFGETIANPALTVLDIEKFAAAAHRHGVPLIVDNTFATPVNCRPFAWGADIVTHSTTKYMDGHGAGVGGCIVDSGKFDWTAYPEKFPGLCTPDESYHGVVYTERFGLAGAFITKATAQLMRDFGAIQSPQNAFLLNLGLESLHVRMARHCENGLAVARFLQSHPQVAWVRFPGLEGDPYYPLAQKYLPQGVCGVVSFGVKGGRKAAETFMKRLRIAAIETHVADARTCCLHPASATHRQMNDQELAAAGVSPDLVRYSCGLEDAADLIADLDQALNSLG
;
A
#
# COMPACT_ATOMS: atom_id res chain seq x y z
N MET A 1 4.35 27.31 6.43
CA MET A 1 3.21 26.80 7.27
C MET A 1 3.01 25.34 6.89
N GLU A 2 3.03 24.44 7.86
CA GLU A 2 2.71 23.03 7.58
C GLU A 2 1.18 22.84 7.57
N TYR A 3 0.64 22.35 6.46
CA TYR A 3 -0.79 22.11 6.32
C TYR A 3 -1.23 20.81 7.04
N ARG A 4 -2.46 20.82 7.55
CA ARG A 4 -3.12 19.63 8.09
C ARG A 4 -3.57 18.70 6.95
N MET A 5 -3.83 17.43 7.26
CA MET A 5 -4.16 16.37 6.30
C MET A 5 -5.26 16.78 5.30
N GLY A 6 -6.40 17.29 5.76
CA GLY A 6 -7.47 17.69 4.84
C GLY A 6 -7.04 18.76 3.83
N THR A 7 -6.19 19.71 4.23
CA THR A 7 -5.64 20.71 3.32
C THR A 7 -4.64 20.09 2.35
N LYS A 8 -3.78 19.16 2.81
CA LYS A 8 -2.85 18.42 1.94
C LYS A 8 -3.61 17.61 0.89
N CYS A 9 -4.70 16.92 1.26
CA CYS A 9 -5.55 16.20 0.32
C CYS A 9 -6.06 17.10 -0.83
N VAL A 10 -6.48 18.33 -0.52
CA VAL A 10 -7.10 19.24 -1.49
C VAL A 10 -6.05 20.05 -2.26
N GLN A 11 -5.02 20.57 -1.58
CA GLN A 11 -4.12 21.59 -2.14
C GLN A 11 -2.71 21.04 -2.44
N GLY A 12 -2.34 19.85 -1.96
CA GLY A 12 -0.98 19.33 -2.13
C GLY A 12 -0.62 19.00 -3.59
N GLY A 13 0.66 18.99 -3.88
CA GLY A 13 1.24 18.48 -5.13
C GLY A 13 1.16 19.41 -6.34
N TYR A 14 0.25 20.37 -6.39
CA TYR A 14 0.11 21.31 -7.52
C TYR A 14 -0.23 22.71 -7.04
N THR A 15 0.57 23.67 -7.48
CA THR A 15 0.32 25.10 -7.25
C THR A 15 0.26 25.80 -8.59
N PRO A 16 -0.95 26.20 -9.07
CA PRO A 16 -1.08 26.89 -10.35
C PRO A 16 -0.48 28.29 -10.28
N GLY A 17 0.19 28.70 -11.37
CA GLY A 17 0.64 30.06 -11.60
C GLY A 17 -0.50 30.99 -12.03
N ASN A 18 -0.15 32.28 -12.30
CA ASN A 18 -1.13 33.24 -12.74
C ASN A 18 -1.69 32.88 -14.13
N GLY A 19 -3.00 32.66 -14.22
CA GLY A 19 -3.69 32.25 -15.46
C GLY A 19 -3.59 30.79 -15.82
N GLU A 20 -2.96 29.97 -14.98
CA GLU A 20 -2.92 28.51 -15.17
C GLU A 20 -4.18 27.82 -14.65
N PRO A 21 -4.49 26.63 -15.16
CA PRO A 21 -5.64 25.85 -14.70
C PRO A 21 -5.56 25.57 -13.21
N ARG A 22 -6.69 25.74 -12.50
CA ARG A 22 -6.76 25.40 -11.08
C ARG A 22 -6.62 23.89 -10.82
N GLN A 23 -7.20 23.06 -11.69
CA GLN A 23 -7.07 21.62 -11.63
C GLN A 23 -5.81 21.17 -12.38
N ILE A 24 -5.17 20.11 -11.94
CA ILE A 24 -3.98 19.59 -12.62
C ILE A 24 -4.30 19.29 -14.09
N PRO A 25 -3.45 19.67 -15.05
CA PRO A 25 -3.66 19.36 -16.47
C PRO A 25 -3.39 17.89 -16.74
N ILE A 26 -4.13 17.29 -17.67
CA ILE A 26 -3.84 15.94 -18.20
C ILE A 26 -2.88 16.08 -19.38
N ILE A 27 -1.62 15.74 -19.18
CA ILE A 27 -0.58 15.77 -20.22
C ILE A 27 -0.56 14.44 -20.93
N GLN A 28 -1.39 14.29 -21.95
CA GLN A 28 -1.52 13.07 -22.77
C GLN A 28 -0.52 13.12 -23.93
N SER A 29 0.77 12.99 -23.64
CA SER A 29 1.85 12.98 -24.60
C SER A 29 2.83 11.84 -24.32
N THR A 30 3.34 11.18 -25.36
CA THR A 30 4.39 10.16 -25.22
C THR A 30 5.77 10.78 -25.06
N THR A 31 6.02 11.92 -25.73
CA THR A 31 7.32 12.60 -25.83
C THR A 31 7.17 14.11 -25.67
N PHE A 32 8.28 14.77 -25.43
CA PHE A 32 8.36 16.21 -25.22
C PHE A 32 9.40 16.81 -26.17
N LYS A 33 9.16 18.03 -26.67
CA LYS A 33 10.02 18.71 -27.65
C LYS A 33 11.09 19.53 -26.92
N TYR A 34 12.32 19.43 -27.40
CA TYR A 34 13.45 20.26 -27.02
C TYR A 34 13.98 21.08 -28.19
N ALA A 35 14.64 22.18 -27.90
CA ALA A 35 15.22 23.04 -28.91
C ALA A 35 16.49 22.44 -29.52
N THR A 36 17.29 21.75 -28.70
CA THR A 36 18.57 21.15 -29.10
C THR A 36 18.69 19.71 -28.61
N SER A 37 19.52 18.91 -29.27
CA SER A 37 19.88 17.56 -28.79
C SER A 37 20.69 17.61 -27.49
N GLU A 38 21.45 18.67 -27.27
CA GLU A 38 22.23 18.89 -26.05
C GLU A 38 21.31 19.07 -24.85
N ASP A 39 20.26 19.91 -24.95
CA ASP A 39 19.28 20.10 -23.87
C ASP A 39 18.57 18.79 -23.50
N MET A 40 18.24 17.98 -24.50
CA MET A 40 17.64 16.66 -24.28
C MET A 40 18.67 15.68 -23.69
N GLY A 41 19.93 15.71 -24.13
CA GLY A 41 21.02 14.86 -23.61
C GLY A 41 21.22 15.04 -22.11
N LYS A 42 21.18 16.26 -21.58
CA LYS A 42 21.29 16.56 -20.14
C LYS A 42 20.24 15.85 -19.27
N LEU A 43 19.07 15.55 -19.84
CA LEU A 43 18.03 14.76 -19.13
C LEU A 43 18.41 13.28 -19.04
N PHE A 44 18.98 12.72 -20.13
CA PHE A 44 19.49 11.34 -20.14
C PHE A 44 20.68 11.17 -19.21
N ASP A 45 21.50 12.21 -19.05
CA ASP A 45 22.65 12.22 -18.14
C ASP A 45 22.23 12.58 -16.69
N LEU A 46 20.93 12.75 -16.44
CA LEU A 46 20.36 13.19 -15.15
C LEU A 46 20.93 14.54 -14.69
N GLU A 47 21.41 15.38 -15.61
CA GLU A 47 22.02 16.70 -15.31
C GLU A 47 20.99 17.80 -15.18
N SER A 48 19.82 17.64 -15.78
CA SER A 48 18.71 18.59 -15.66
C SER A 48 17.41 17.88 -15.33
N ALA A 49 16.51 18.61 -14.67
CA ALA A 49 15.14 18.16 -14.48
C ALA A 49 14.29 18.43 -15.71
N GLY A 50 13.34 17.55 -16.02
CA GLY A 50 12.42 17.73 -17.13
C GLY A 50 11.82 16.41 -17.60
N TYR A 51 11.03 16.49 -18.66
CA TYR A 51 10.31 15.34 -19.22
C TYR A 51 10.75 15.11 -20.65
N PHE A 52 11.08 13.89 -21.02
CA PHE A 52 11.40 13.53 -22.39
C PHE A 52 10.55 12.35 -22.91
N TYR A 53 10.12 11.46 -22.03
CA TYR A 53 9.30 10.31 -22.40
C TYR A 53 8.41 9.87 -21.25
N THR A 54 7.09 9.78 -21.49
CA THR A 54 6.08 9.52 -20.45
C THR A 54 6.26 8.18 -19.73
N ARG A 55 6.89 7.17 -20.35
CA ARG A 55 7.18 5.90 -19.67
C ARG A 55 8.03 6.08 -18.40
N LEU A 56 8.90 7.07 -18.38
CA LEU A 56 9.70 7.38 -17.19
C LEU A 56 8.96 8.32 -16.25
N GLN A 57 8.53 9.48 -16.78
CA GLN A 57 7.90 10.54 -16.02
C GLN A 57 6.89 11.32 -16.87
N ASN A 58 5.86 11.83 -16.18
CA ASN A 58 4.85 12.68 -16.80
C ASN A 58 4.41 13.75 -15.79
N PRO A 59 4.24 15.03 -16.21
CA PRO A 59 3.87 16.12 -15.28
C PRO A 59 2.61 15.85 -14.47
N THR A 60 1.57 15.23 -15.07
CA THR A 60 0.34 14.88 -14.36
C THR A 60 0.61 13.89 -13.24
N ASN A 61 1.40 12.85 -13.54
CA ASN A 61 1.75 11.82 -12.56
C ASN A 61 2.57 12.41 -11.41
N ASP A 62 3.51 13.30 -11.72
CA ASP A 62 4.41 13.88 -10.71
C ASP A 62 3.66 14.81 -9.77
N HIS A 63 2.66 15.56 -10.24
CA HIS A 63 1.78 16.34 -9.36
C HIS A 63 1.03 15.47 -8.35
N VAL A 64 0.54 14.31 -8.80
CA VAL A 64 -0.20 13.38 -7.92
C VAL A 64 0.74 12.65 -6.98
N ALA A 65 1.91 12.24 -7.46
CA ALA A 65 2.96 11.65 -6.61
C ALA A 65 3.40 12.64 -5.52
N ALA A 66 3.62 13.91 -5.86
CA ALA A 66 3.95 14.97 -4.91
C ALA A 66 2.87 15.17 -3.86
N LYS A 67 1.57 15.12 -4.25
CA LYS A 67 0.45 15.19 -3.29
C LYS A 67 0.50 14.05 -2.28
N ILE A 68 0.66 12.81 -2.74
CA ILE A 68 0.75 11.64 -1.86
C ILE A 68 2.00 11.75 -0.96
N CYS A 69 3.12 12.22 -1.51
CA CYS A 69 4.35 12.49 -0.76
C CYS A 69 4.13 13.47 0.39
N GLU A 70 3.46 14.61 0.14
CA GLU A 70 3.12 15.59 1.18
C GLU A 70 2.17 15.00 2.23
N MET A 71 1.22 14.16 1.83
CA MET A 71 0.28 13.52 2.75
C MET A 71 0.99 12.53 3.67
N GLU A 72 1.90 11.72 3.15
CA GLU A 72 2.71 10.78 3.97
C GLU A 72 3.80 11.50 4.79
N GLY A 73 4.25 12.66 4.36
CA GLY A 73 5.36 13.40 4.96
C GLY A 73 6.72 12.87 4.50
N GLY A 74 6.79 12.39 3.26
CA GLY A 74 8.02 11.95 2.59
C GLY A 74 8.77 13.09 1.91
N THR A 75 9.86 12.74 1.23
CA THR A 75 10.71 13.68 0.48
C THR A 75 10.62 13.48 -1.03
N ALA A 76 10.34 12.27 -1.48
CA ALA A 76 10.19 11.92 -2.88
C ALA A 76 9.15 10.81 -3.06
N ALA A 77 8.46 10.78 -4.20
CA ALA A 77 7.49 9.76 -4.53
C ALA A 77 7.41 9.51 -6.04
N MET A 78 6.89 8.34 -6.42
CA MET A 78 6.56 8.00 -7.81
C MET A 78 5.27 7.20 -7.88
N LEU A 79 4.47 7.42 -8.93
CA LEU A 79 3.32 6.58 -9.24
C LEU A 79 3.76 5.35 -10.04
N THR A 80 3.03 4.25 -9.85
CA THR A 80 3.18 3.00 -10.61
C THR A 80 1.84 2.52 -11.15
N ALA A 81 1.86 1.63 -12.13
CA ALA A 81 0.64 1.09 -12.76
C ALA A 81 -0.25 0.27 -11.82
N SER A 82 0.27 -0.18 -10.68
CA SER A 82 -0.46 -0.97 -9.69
C SER A 82 0.28 -1.00 -8.35
N GLY A 83 -0.43 -1.36 -7.27
CA GLY A 83 0.20 -1.62 -5.97
C GLY A 83 1.22 -2.76 -6.03
N GLN A 84 1.00 -3.79 -6.88
CA GLN A 84 1.98 -4.87 -7.08
C GLN A 84 3.28 -4.35 -7.72
N ALA A 85 3.20 -3.42 -8.65
CA ALA A 85 4.38 -2.76 -9.21
C ALA A 85 5.10 -1.92 -8.14
N ALA A 86 4.35 -1.24 -7.26
CA ALA A 86 4.95 -0.50 -6.14
C ALA A 86 5.70 -1.43 -5.18
N SER A 87 5.09 -2.55 -4.77
CA SER A 87 5.73 -3.56 -3.91
C SER A 87 6.95 -4.19 -4.59
N PHE A 88 6.85 -4.53 -5.88
CA PHE A 88 7.97 -5.08 -6.64
C PHE A 88 9.13 -4.08 -6.75
N TYR A 89 8.85 -2.84 -7.17
CA TYR A 89 9.89 -1.83 -7.38
C TYR A 89 10.56 -1.42 -6.06
N SER A 90 9.79 -1.32 -4.95
CA SER A 90 10.35 -0.95 -3.66
C SER A 90 11.40 -1.96 -3.16
N ILE A 91 11.21 -3.24 -3.44
CA ILE A 91 12.17 -4.30 -3.10
C ILE A 91 13.26 -4.41 -4.16
N PHE A 92 12.89 -4.53 -5.44
CA PHE A 92 13.85 -4.82 -6.51
C PHE A 92 14.82 -3.65 -6.79
N ASN A 93 14.49 -2.46 -6.31
CA ASN A 93 15.37 -1.28 -6.35
C ASN A 93 16.65 -1.46 -5.51
N ILE A 94 16.59 -2.28 -4.45
CA ILE A 94 17.67 -2.45 -3.47
C ILE A 94 18.06 -3.91 -3.22
N ALA A 95 17.30 -4.87 -3.76
CA ALA A 95 17.54 -6.30 -3.62
C ALA A 95 17.46 -6.99 -4.97
N GLY A 96 18.41 -7.84 -5.30
CA GLY A 96 18.52 -8.60 -6.54
C GLY A 96 18.82 -10.07 -6.31
N CYS A 97 19.33 -10.74 -7.35
CA CYS A 97 19.70 -12.15 -7.27
C CYS A 97 20.76 -12.39 -6.18
N GLY A 98 20.50 -13.32 -5.29
CA GLY A 98 21.34 -13.64 -4.15
C GLY A 98 21.04 -12.85 -2.87
N ASP A 99 20.12 -11.90 -2.91
CA ASP A 99 19.71 -11.10 -1.76
C ASP A 99 18.53 -11.71 -1.01
N HIS A 100 18.30 -11.23 0.21
CA HIS A 100 17.28 -11.71 1.12
C HIS A 100 16.44 -10.55 1.68
N VAL A 101 15.15 -10.83 1.95
CA VAL A 101 14.20 -9.89 2.57
C VAL A 101 13.43 -10.59 3.69
N VAL A 102 13.25 -9.92 4.82
CA VAL A 102 12.33 -10.36 5.89
C VAL A 102 10.96 -9.74 5.63
N SER A 103 9.90 -10.53 5.65
CA SER A 103 8.53 -10.04 5.45
C SER A 103 7.61 -10.51 6.55
N SER A 104 6.65 -9.67 6.98
CA SER A 104 5.50 -10.18 7.71
C SER A 104 4.78 -11.23 6.86
N SER A 105 4.31 -12.31 7.50
CA SER A 105 3.50 -13.34 6.84
C SER A 105 2.05 -12.88 6.62
N SER A 106 1.58 -11.93 7.43
CA SER A 106 0.27 -11.29 7.27
C SER A 106 0.39 -10.10 6.33
N ILE A 107 0.30 -10.37 5.04
CA ILE A 107 0.28 -9.38 3.95
C ILE A 107 -0.74 -9.82 2.89
N TYR A 108 -1.08 -8.92 1.98
CA TYR A 108 -1.97 -9.23 0.86
C TYR A 108 -1.50 -10.47 0.10
N GLY A 109 -2.42 -11.41 -0.18
CA GLY A 109 -2.08 -12.69 -0.81
C GLY A 109 -1.37 -12.57 -2.16
N GLY A 110 -1.67 -11.52 -2.94
CA GLY A 110 -0.94 -11.23 -4.18
C GLY A 110 0.52 -10.84 -3.92
N THR A 111 0.79 -10.05 -2.89
CA THR A 111 2.15 -9.66 -2.47
C THR A 111 2.91 -10.86 -1.90
N TYR A 112 2.24 -11.69 -1.10
CA TYR A 112 2.81 -12.94 -0.61
C TYR A 112 3.27 -13.84 -1.77
N ASN A 113 2.41 -14.04 -2.77
CA ASN A 113 2.76 -14.83 -3.96
C ASN A 113 3.87 -14.18 -4.80
N LEU A 114 3.87 -12.85 -4.92
CA LEU A 114 4.95 -12.10 -5.59
C LEU A 114 6.30 -12.45 -4.94
N PHE A 115 6.37 -12.41 -3.62
CA PHE A 115 7.58 -12.65 -2.85
C PHE A 115 7.97 -14.13 -2.81
N ALA A 116 7.04 -15.00 -2.41
CA ALA A 116 7.33 -16.40 -2.18
C ALA A 116 7.59 -17.20 -3.48
N VAL A 117 7.06 -16.74 -4.62
CA VAL A 117 7.13 -17.48 -5.89
C VAL A 117 7.84 -16.70 -6.98
N THR A 118 7.35 -15.49 -7.30
CA THR A 118 7.81 -14.77 -8.49
C THR A 118 9.22 -14.21 -8.28
N MET A 119 9.45 -13.47 -7.21
CA MET A 119 10.77 -12.88 -6.91
C MET A 119 11.80 -13.95 -6.51
N LYS A 120 11.35 -15.05 -5.91
CA LYS A 120 12.22 -16.20 -5.66
C LYS A 120 12.81 -16.76 -6.97
N ARG A 121 12.04 -16.78 -8.07
CA ARG A 121 12.55 -17.17 -9.41
C ARG A 121 13.55 -16.15 -9.96
N MET A 122 13.53 -14.92 -9.49
CA MET A 122 14.53 -13.88 -9.80
C MET A 122 15.74 -13.92 -8.88
N GLY A 123 15.79 -14.91 -7.96
CA GLY A 123 16.91 -15.12 -7.05
C GLY A 123 16.83 -14.31 -5.74
N VAL A 124 15.73 -13.60 -5.47
CA VAL A 124 15.51 -12.93 -4.18
C VAL A 124 14.84 -13.89 -3.21
N GLU A 125 15.45 -14.12 -2.06
CA GLU A 125 14.91 -15.00 -1.02
C GLU A 125 14.10 -14.21 0.02
N PHE A 126 13.07 -14.86 0.59
CA PHE A 126 12.23 -14.27 1.62
C PHE A 126 12.11 -15.17 2.84
N THR A 127 12.23 -14.58 4.04
CA THR A 127 11.80 -15.21 5.30
C THR A 127 10.55 -14.51 5.80
N PHE A 128 9.48 -15.29 5.97
CA PHE A 128 8.21 -14.78 6.50
C PHE A 128 8.14 -15.02 8.01
N VAL A 129 7.79 -13.95 8.76
CA VAL A 129 7.62 -13.98 10.20
C VAL A 129 6.18 -13.58 10.58
N SER A 130 5.66 -14.14 11.66
CA SER A 130 4.36 -13.70 12.18
C SER A 130 4.41 -12.21 12.56
N PRO A 131 3.34 -11.41 12.34
CA PRO A 131 3.27 -10.05 12.88
C PRO A 131 3.38 -10.04 14.42
N ASP A 132 2.96 -11.15 15.07
CA ASP A 132 3.00 -11.35 16.51
C ASP A 132 4.30 -12.00 17.01
N CYS A 133 5.31 -12.19 16.12
CA CYS A 133 6.59 -12.78 16.50
C CYS A 133 7.25 -12.00 17.65
N THR A 134 7.96 -12.70 18.50
CA THR A 134 8.82 -12.10 19.51
C THR A 134 9.99 -11.36 18.85
N GLU A 135 10.65 -10.47 19.59
CA GLU A 135 11.87 -9.82 19.08
C GLU A 135 12.93 -10.85 18.70
N ALA A 136 13.10 -11.91 19.50
CA ALA A 136 14.08 -12.96 19.24
C ALA A 136 13.79 -13.74 17.93
N GLU A 137 12.52 -14.04 17.65
CA GLU A 137 12.10 -14.67 16.40
C GLU A 137 12.31 -13.74 15.20
N LEU A 138 12.03 -12.44 15.36
CA LEU A 138 12.28 -11.44 14.33
C LEU A 138 13.77 -11.30 14.04
N GLU A 139 14.62 -11.20 15.09
CA GLU A 139 16.08 -11.15 14.95
C GLU A 139 16.64 -12.40 14.25
N ALA A 140 16.14 -13.58 14.57
CA ALA A 140 16.57 -14.84 13.97
C ALA A 140 16.23 -14.95 12.46
N ALA A 141 15.33 -14.12 11.95
CA ALA A 141 14.96 -14.10 10.54
C ALA A 141 15.98 -13.38 9.64
N PHE A 142 16.86 -12.56 10.22
CA PHE A 142 17.84 -11.80 9.44
C PHE A 142 19.02 -12.67 9.02
N ARG A 143 19.56 -12.37 7.85
CA ARG A 143 20.76 -12.99 7.26
C ARG A 143 21.77 -11.91 6.87
N PRO A 144 23.05 -12.26 6.67
CA PRO A 144 24.07 -11.28 6.24
C PRO A 144 23.69 -10.53 4.95
N ASN A 145 22.97 -11.19 4.04
CA ASN A 145 22.51 -10.66 2.76
C ASN A 145 21.08 -10.07 2.82
N THR A 146 20.53 -9.82 4.00
CA THR A 146 19.22 -9.15 4.13
C THR A 146 19.33 -7.70 3.69
N LYS A 147 18.37 -7.24 2.85
CA LYS A 147 18.34 -5.90 2.24
C LYS A 147 17.16 -5.05 2.71
N ALA A 148 16.07 -5.65 3.17
CA ALA A 148 14.89 -4.93 3.62
C ALA A 148 14.03 -5.77 4.58
N VAL A 149 13.16 -5.06 5.30
CA VAL A 149 12.01 -5.64 6.00
C VAL A 149 10.74 -5.11 5.35
N PHE A 150 9.71 -5.95 5.17
CA PHE A 150 8.43 -5.57 4.57
C PHE A 150 7.25 -5.96 5.46
N GLY A 151 6.24 -5.09 5.55
CA GLY A 151 4.98 -5.38 6.22
C GLY A 151 3.84 -4.49 5.75
N GLU A 152 2.61 -4.77 6.19
CA GLU A 152 1.43 -3.95 5.94
C GLU A 152 0.94 -3.32 7.24
N THR A 153 0.60 -2.03 7.23
CA THR A 153 0.03 -1.34 8.40
C THR A 153 -1.18 -2.10 8.95
N ILE A 154 -2.10 -2.49 8.05
CA ILE A 154 -3.28 -3.33 8.34
C ILE A 154 -3.35 -4.39 7.25
N ALA A 155 -3.20 -5.65 7.62
CA ALA A 155 -3.16 -6.76 6.66
C ALA A 155 -4.55 -7.13 6.11
N ASN A 156 -4.59 -7.54 4.85
CA ASN A 156 -5.80 -7.99 4.16
C ASN A 156 -5.71 -9.50 3.86
N PRO A 157 -6.65 -10.36 4.28
CA PRO A 157 -7.92 -10.06 4.98
C PRO A 157 -7.84 -10.22 6.51
N ALA A 158 -6.68 -10.56 7.06
CA ALA A 158 -6.53 -10.94 8.47
C ALA A 158 -6.77 -9.78 9.44
N LEU A 159 -6.66 -8.52 9.00
CA LEU A 159 -6.78 -7.30 9.78
C LEU A 159 -5.84 -7.25 11.00
N THR A 160 -4.69 -7.93 10.89
CA THR A 160 -3.60 -7.75 11.86
C THR A 160 -2.99 -6.37 11.71
N VAL A 161 -2.59 -5.75 12.80
CA VAL A 161 -1.89 -4.46 12.79
C VAL A 161 -0.42 -4.69 13.06
N LEU A 162 0.44 -4.19 12.18
CA LEU A 162 1.89 -4.30 12.33
C LEU A 162 2.38 -3.43 13.49
N ASP A 163 3.19 -3.97 14.37
CA ASP A 163 3.96 -3.16 15.31
C ASP A 163 5.14 -2.49 14.58
N ILE A 164 4.86 -1.33 13.99
CA ILE A 164 5.78 -0.62 13.09
C ILE A 164 7.10 -0.32 13.79
N GLU A 165 7.08 0.16 15.05
CA GLU A 165 8.31 0.47 15.79
C GLU A 165 9.18 -0.76 16.06
N LYS A 166 8.55 -1.90 16.42
CA LYS A 166 9.28 -3.16 16.62
C LYS A 166 10.01 -3.60 15.35
N PHE A 167 9.31 -3.59 14.21
CA PHE A 167 9.88 -3.99 12.92
C PHE A 167 10.93 -2.99 12.43
N ALA A 168 10.70 -1.68 12.61
CA ALA A 168 11.67 -0.63 12.27
C ALA A 168 12.95 -0.75 13.11
N ALA A 169 12.82 -0.92 14.43
CA ALA A 169 13.97 -1.07 15.31
C ALA A 169 14.82 -2.30 14.94
N ALA A 170 14.19 -3.43 14.62
CA ALA A 170 14.91 -4.61 14.14
C ALA A 170 15.60 -4.36 12.79
N ALA A 171 14.88 -3.78 11.82
CA ALA A 171 15.45 -3.45 10.51
C ALA A 171 16.70 -2.56 10.63
N HIS A 172 16.59 -1.48 11.41
CA HIS A 172 17.68 -0.52 11.58
C HIS A 172 18.89 -1.10 12.34
N ARG A 173 18.69 -2.00 13.32
CA ARG A 173 19.81 -2.72 13.95
C ARG A 173 20.61 -3.54 12.95
N HIS A 174 19.97 -4.05 11.92
CA HIS A 174 20.59 -4.80 10.83
C HIS A 174 21.04 -3.91 9.65
N GLY A 175 20.90 -2.59 9.74
CA GLY A 175 21.28 -1.65 8.69
C GLY A 175 20.50 -1.84 7.40
N VAL A 176 19.19 -2.10 7.50
CA VAL A 176 18.28 -2.23 6.36
C VAL A 176 17.00 -1.41 6.59
N PRO A 177 16.33 -0.92 5.52
CA PRO A 177 15.11 -0.15 5.65
C PRO A 177 13.89 -1.03 5.99
N LEU A 178 12.90 -0.42 6.67
CA LEU A 178 11.55 -0.94 6.78
C LEU A 178 10.68 -0.34 5.67
N ILE A 179 10.06 -1.20 4.86
CA ILE A 179 9.08 -0.87 3.82
C ILE A 179 7.70 -1.25 4.33
N VAL A 180 6.76 -0.31 4.34
CA VAL A 180 5.40 -0.53 4.83
C VAL A 180 4.37 -0.26 3.74
N ASP A 181 3.54 -1.25 3.42
CA ASP A 181 2.34 -1.03 2.63
C ASP A 181 1.26 -0.39 3.52
N ASN A 182 0.92 0.87 3.22
CA ASN A 182 -0.03 1.67 4.00
C ASN A 182 -1.40 1.80 3.31
N THR A 183 -1.74 0.86 2.44
CA THR A 183 -2.94 0.91 1.58
C THR A 183 -4.23 1.04 2.38
N PHE A 184 -4.43 0.24 3.45
CA PHE A 184 -5.69 0.24 4.21
C PHE A 184 -5.82 1.39 5.19
N ALA A 185 -4.73 1.79 5.83
CA ALA A 185 -4.75 2.92 6.75
C ALA A 185 -4.82 4.26 6.00
N THR A 186 -4.17 4.37 4.85
CA THR A 186 -3.91 5.61 4.13
C THR A 186 -3.15 6.63 5.00
N PRO A 187 -2.55 7.70 4.45
CA PRO A 187 -1.91 8.73 5.27
C PRO A 187 -2.88 9.50 6.18
N VAL A 188 -4.19 9.33 5.96
CA VAL A 188 -5.22 9.94 6.82
C VAL A 188 -5.22 9.31 8.22
N ASN A 189 -5.16 7.99 8.29
CA ASN A 189 -5.24 7.27 9.58
C ASN A 189 -3.87 6.92 10.16
N CYS A 190 -2.86 6.67 9.32
CA CYS A 190 -1.49 6.36 9.74
C CYS A 190 -0.46 6.98 8.79
N ARG A 191 0.60 7.50 9.36
CA ARG A 191 1.81 7.91 8.64
C ARG A 191 3.00 7.09 9.16
N PRO A 192 3.35 5.97 8.52
CA PRO A 192 4.36 5.03 9.03
C PRO A 192 5.73 5.66 9.26
N PHE A 193 6.09 6.74 8.55
CA PHE A 193 7.34 7.49 8.76
C PHE A 193 7.47 8.12 10.16
N ALA A 194 6.35 8.38 10.85
CA ALA A 194 6.37 8.85 12.23
C ALA A 194 6.79 7.75 13.21
N TRP A 195 6.75 6.49 12.79
CA TRP A 195 6.99 5.31 13.59
C TRP A 195 8.22 4.51 13.15
N GLY A 196 9.04 5.10 12.28
CA GLY A 196 10.33 4.53 11.87
C GLY A 196 10.33 3.76 10.55
N ALA A 197 9.24 3.75 9.78
CA ALA A 197 9.30 3.26 8.42
C ALA A 197 10.16 4.18 7.54
N ASP A 198 10.80 3.60 6.54
CA ASP A 198 11.70 4.33 5.63
C ASP A 198 11.08 4.52 4.26
N ILE A 199 10.40 3.50 3.76
CA ILE A 199 9.68 3.51 2.48
C ILE A 199 8.24 3.13 2.74
N VAL A 200 7.30 3.82 2.09
CA VAL A 200 5.88 3.48 2.10
C VAL A 200 5.41 3.14 0.70
N THR A 201 4.63 2.07 0.59
CA THR A 201 3.96 1.70 -0.66
C THR A 201 2.44 1.80 -0.51
N HIS A 202 1.76 2.01 -1.63
CA HIS A 202 0.31 2.02 -1.71
C HIS A 202 -0.20 1.30 -2.96
N SER A 203 -1.26 0.53 -2.81
CA SER A 203 -2.19 0.31 -3.91
C SER A 203 -3.17 1.48 -3.95
N THR A 204 -2.90 2.47 -4.81
CA THR A 204 -3.79 3.63 -4.96
C THR A 204 -5.16 3.27 -5.53
N THR A 205 -5.30 2.05 -6.08
CA THR A 205 -6.54 1.40 -6.53
C THR A 205 -7.64 1.38 -5.46
N LYS A 206 -7.26 1.44 -4.16
CA LYS A 206 -8.14 1.24 -3.01
C LYS A 206 -8.72 2.57 -2.52
N TYR A 207 -8.70 2.85 -1.23
CA TYR A 207 -9.25 4.09 -0.67
C TYR A 207 -8.78 5.38 -1.34
N MET A 208 -7.55 5.44 -1.85
CA MET A 208 -7.05 6.65 -2.50
C MET A 208 -7.85 7.03 -3.75
N ASP A 209 -8.09 6.07 -4.66
CA ASP A 209 -9.03 6.23 -5.77
C ASP A 209 -10.48 6.27 -5.23
N GLY A 210 -10.86 5.26 -4.45
CA GLY A 210 -12.10 5.14 -3.71
C GLY A 210 -13.37 4.97 -4.54
N HIS A 211 -13.26 4.82 -5.86
CA HIS A 211 -14.39 4.74 -6.78
C HIS A 211 -14.34 3.50 -7.69
N GLY A 212 -13.29 2.66 -7.55
CA GLY A 212 -13.08 1.50 -8.41
C GLY A 212 -12.83 1.88 -9.88
N ALA A 213 -12.34 3.10 -10.12
CA ALA A 213 -12.18 3.66 -11.47
C ALA A 213 -10.77 3.48 -12.02
N GLY A 214 -9.74 3.54 -11.16
CA GLY A 214 -8.34 3.51 -11.57
C GLY A 214 -7.50 2.47 -10.83
N VAL A 215 -6.79 1.64 -11.57
CA VAL A 215 -5.72 0.80 -11.01
C VAL A 215 -4.44 1.61 -10.94
N GLY A 216 -3.76 1.58 -9.79
CA GLY A 216 -2.51 2.30 -9.61
C GLY A 216 -1.78 1.92 -8.34
N GLY A 217 -0.58 2.43 -8.19
CA GLY A 217 0.25 2.32 -7.01
C GLY A 217 1.11 3.57 -6.80
N CYS A 218 1.72 3.65 -5.63
CA CYS A 218 2.64 4.73 -5.30
C CYS A 218 3.74 4.20 -4.38
N ILE A 219 4.95 4.73 -4.54
CA ILE A 219 6.07 4.55 -3.62
C ILE A 219 6.44 5.92 -3.09
N VAL A 220 6.62 6.02 -1.78
CA VAL A 220 7.07 7.24 -1.09
C VAL A 220 8.32 6.93 -0.28
N ASP A 221 9.33 7.78 -0.41
CA ASP A 221 10.56 7.70 0.37
C ASP A 221 10.53 8.77 1.48
N SER A 222 10.89 8.36 2.69
CA SER A 222 11.07 9.28 3.82
C SER A 222 12.28 10.19 3.66
N GLY A 223 13.28 9.77 2.88
CA GLY A 223 14.59 10.42 2.76
C GLY A 223 15.45 10.35 4.03
N LYS A 224 15.08 9.48 4.99
CA LYS A 224 15.75 9.40 6.30
C LYS A 224 16.73 8.23 6.43
N PHE A 225 16.54 7.16 5.64
CA PHE A 225 17.45 6.03 5.70
C PHE A 225 18.81 6.40 5.10
N ASP A 226 19.87 6.23 5.89
CA ASP A 226 21.23 6.52 5.44
C ASP A 226 21.84 5.34 4.67
N TRP A 227 21.63 5.35 3.35
CA TRP A 227 22.19 4.36 2.42
C TRP A 227 23.71 4.34 2.48
N THR A 228 24.34 5.50 2.74
CA THR A 228 25.80 5.66 2.73
C THR A 228 26.48 5.05 3.95
N ALA A 229 25.74 4.78 5.02
CA ALA A 229 26.23 4.04 6.18
C ALA A 229 26.44 2.55 5.88
N TYR A 230 25.85 2.02 4.79
CA TYR A 230 25.91 0.60 4.43
C TYR A 230 26.15 0.40 2.92
N PRO A 231 27.21 1.01 2.34
CA PRO A 231 27.40 1.03 0.88
C PRO A 231 27.58 -0.39 0.29
N GLU A 232 28.14 -1.32 1.04
CA GLU A 232 28.28 -2.71 0.64
C GLU A 232 26.95 -3.47 0.57
N LYS A 233 25.94 -3.02 1.31
CA LYS A 233 24.58 -3.57 1.22
C LYS A 233 23.80 -2.97 0.06
N PHE A 234 24.05 -1.70 -0.26
CA PHE A 234 23.30 -0.95 -1.26
C PHE A 234 24.20 -0.38 -2.37
N PRO A 235 25.02 -1.23 -3.02
CA PRO A 235 25.94 -0.75 -4.05
C PRO A 235 25.21 -0.05 -5.20
N GLY A 236 24.01 -0.50 -5.59
CA GLY A 236 23.22 0.15 -6.65
C GLY A 236 22.83 1.60 -6.37
N LEU A 237 22.94 2.08 -5.13
CA LEU A 237 22.72 3.49 -4.76
C LEU A 237 24.01 4.24 -4.48
N CYS A 238 25.06 3.54 -4.03
CA CYS A 238 26.28 4.11 -3.45
C CYS A 238 27.53 3.90 -4.32
N THR A 239 27.43 3.22 -5.46
CA THR A 239 28.53 3.02 -6.39
C THR A 239 28.15 3.51 -7.80
N PRO A 240 29.14 3.74 -8.69
CA PRO A 240 28.88 4.19 -10.05
C PRO A 240 27.94 3.26 -10.83
N ASP A 241 26.89 3.82 -11.40
CA ASP A 241 25.89 3.12 -12.23
C ASP A 241 26.38 3.02 -13.68
N GLU A 242 26.53 1.80 -14.20
CA GLU A 242 26.96 1.54 -15.57
C GLU A 242 25.97 2.07 -16.61
N SER A 243 24.66 2.11 -16.29
CA SER A 243 23.62 2.57 -17.22
C SER A 243 23.48 4.09 -17.28
N TYR A 244 24.15 4.84 -16.38
CA TYR A 244 24.13 6.30 -16.32
C TYR A 244 25.52 6.92 -16.17
N HIS A 245 26.46 6.47 -16.99
CA HIS A 245 27.82 7.03 -17.09
C HIS A 245 28.55 7.18 -15.74
N GLY A 246 28.32 6.26 -14.83
CA GLY A 246 28.97 6.25 -13.53
C GLY A 246 28.35 7.17 -12.48
N VAL A 247 27.09 7.58 -12.64
CA VAL A 247 26.37 8.33 -11.60
C VAL A 247 26.28 7.50 -10.32
N VAL A 248 26.61 8.14 -9.18
CA VAL A 248 26.35 7.62 -7.83
C VAL A 248 25.12 8.35 -7.31
N TYR A 249 24.01 7.63 -7.13
CA TYR A 249 22.72 8.24 -6.82
C TYR A 249 22.72 9.00 -5.48
N THR A 250 23.36 8.42 -4.45
CA THR A 250 23.44 9.05 -3.13
C THR A 250 24.29 10.32 -3.13
N GLU A 251 25.35 10.40 -3.94
CA GLU A 251 26.18 11.61 -4.07
C GLU A 251 25.44 12.70 -4.84
N ARG A 252 24.75 12.32 -5.91
CA ARG A 252 24.13 13.28 -6.82
C ARG A 252 22.79 13.82 -6.32
N PHE A 253 21.96 12.94 -5.73
CA PHE A 253 20.58 13.27 -5.33
C PHE A 253 20.37 13.29 -3.81
N GLY A 254 21.45 13.01 -3.04
CA GLY A 254 21.37 12.88 -1.59
C GLY A 254 20.45 11.74 -1.12
N LEU A 255 20.31 11.60 0.18
CA LEU A 255 19.43 10.58 0.77
C LEU A 255 17.97 10.79 0.37
N ALA A 256 17.53 12.05 0.24
CA ALA A 256 16.16 12.42 -0.03
C ALA A 256 15.67 12.09 -1.46
N GLY A 257 16.60 11.90 -2.41
CA GLY A 257 16.23 11.68 -3.81
C GLY A 257 16.75 10.39 -4.43
N ALA A 258 17.80 9.79 -3.85
CA ALA A 258 18.52 8.65 -4.45
C ALA A 258 17.61 7.45 -4.77
N PHE A 259 16.77 7.04 -3.82
CA PHE A 259 15.94 5.84 -3.96
C PHE A 259 14.89 5.98 -5.07
N ILE A 260 14.12 7.07 -5.08
CA ILE A 260 13.07 7.30 -6.09
C ILE A 260 13.68 7.61 -7.46
N THR A 261 14.78 8.36 -7.52
CA THR A 261 15.45 8.64 -8.80
C THR A 261 15.96 7.36 -9.44
N LYS A 262 16.62 6.47 -8.68
CA LYS A 262 17.06 5.17 -9.19
C LYS A 262 15.88 4.32 -9.65
N ALA A 263 14.82 4.21 -8.85
CA ALA A 263 13.63 3.45 -9.23
C ALA A 263 13.00 3.98 -10.53
N THR A 264 12.97 5.29 -10.73
CA THR A 264 12.47 5.93 -11.96
C THR A 264 13.42 5.71 -13.14
N ALA A 265 14.70 6.00 -12.93
CA ALA A 265 15.71 5.97 -13.98
C ALA A 265 16.01 4.54 -14.50
N GLN A 266 15.91 3.53 -13.65
CA GLN A 266 16.15 2.13 -14.00
C GLN A 266 14.86 1.33 -14.11
N LEU A 267 14.14 1.12 -12.99
CA LEU A 267 13.03 0.17 -12.99
C LEU A 267 11.85 0.66 -13.82
N MET A 268 11.46 1.93 -13.68
CA MET A 268 10.37 2.48 -14.49
C MET A 268 10.76 2.54 -15.97
N ARG A 269 12.00 2.94 -16.27
CA ARG A 269 12.52 2.95 -17.65
C ARG A 269 12.44 1.58 -18.31
N ASP A 270 12.89 0.52 -17.60
CA ASP A 270 13.13 -0.79 -18.16
C ASP A 270 11.89 -1.70 -18.12
N PHE A 271 11.12 -1.67 -17.02
CA PHE A 271 9.90 -2.48 -16.85
C PHE A 271 8.62 -1.75 -17.25
N GLY A 272 8.62 -0.42 -17.26
CA GLY A 272 7.56 0.38 -17.87
C GLY A 272 6.22 0.36 -17.12
N ALA A 273 6.18 0.02 -15.83
CA ALA A 273 4.94 -0.03 -15.05
C ALA A 273 4.44 1.36 -14.64
N ILE A 274 4.32 2.28 -15.59
CA ILE A 274 3.83 3.64 -15.36
C ILE A 274 2.29 3.67 -15.35
N GLN A 275 1.72 4.51 -14.49
CA GLN A 275 0.30 4.84 -14.51
C GLN A 275 0.00 5.81 -15.65
N SER A 276 -1.14 5.67 -16.34
CA SER A 276 -1.54 6.63 -17.37
C SER A 276 -1.85 8.00 -16.75
N PRO A 277 -1.56 9.12 -17.44
CA PRO A 277 -1.89 10.46 -16.94
C PRO A 277 -3.39 10.64 -16.65
N GLN A 278 -4.26 9.99 -17.42
CA GLN A 278 -5.69 10.03 -17.17
C GLN A 278 -6.07 9.33 -15.86
N ASN A 279 -5.49 8.17 -15.57
CA ASN A 279 -5.71 7.48 -14.28
C ASN A 279 -5.12 8.27 -13.12
N ALA A 280 -3.97 8.93 -13.31
CA ALA A 280 -3.40 9.82 -12.31
C ALA A 280 -4.33 11.01 -12.02
N PHE A 281 -4.96 11.59 -13.04
CA PHE A 281 -5.96 12.65 -12.85
C PHE A 281 -7.18 12.14 -12.06
N LEU A 282 -7.74 10.97 -12.40
CA LEU A 282 -8.84 10.37 -11.64
C LEU A 282 -8.45 10.11 -10.18
N LEU A 283 -7.24 9.60 -9.95
CA LEU A 283 -6.68 9.43 -8.61
C LEU A 283 -6.62 10.76 -7.86
N ASN A 284 -6.20 11.87 -8.51
CA ASN A 284 -6.21 13.18 -7.87
C ASN A 284 -7.60 13.58 -7.35
N LEU A 285 -8.65 13.33 -8.15
CA LEU A 285 -10.03 13.60 -7.71
C LEU A 285 -10.42 12.76 -6.49
N GLY A 286 -9.99 11.49 -6.46
CA GLY A 286 -10.18 10.61 -5.30
C GLY A 286 -9.45 11.14 -4.05
N LEU A 287 -8.20 11.58 -4.20
CA LEU A 287 -7.39 12.12 -3.11
C LEU A 287 -7.99 13.37 -2.48
N GLU A 288 -8.61 14.26 -3.27
CA GLU A 288 -9.22 15.50 -2.77
C GLU A 288 -10.30 15.26 -1.71
N SER A 289 -11.03 14.15 -1.80
CA SER A 289 -12.07 13.76 -0.83
C SER A 289 -11.64 12.68 0.15
N LEU A 290 -10.40 12.20 0.09
CA LEU A 290 -9.95 11.04 0.86
C LEU A 290 -10.17 11.20 2.37
N HIS A 291 -9.84 12.36 2.94
CA HIS A 291 -9.95 12.60 4.37
C HIS A 291 -11.39 12.51 4.91
N VAL A 292 -12.40 12.95 4.13
CA VAL A 292 -13.82 12.85 4.52
C VAL A 292 -14.36 11.44 4.27
N ARG A 293 -13.90 10.76 3.20
CA ARG A 293 -14.30 9.38 2.92
C ARG A 293 -13.75 8.40 3.96
N MET A 294 -12.49 8.57 4.37
CA MET A 294 -11.89 7.72 5.41
C MET A 294 -12.64 7.82 6.73
N ALA A 295 -13.07 9.02 7.16
CA ALA A 295 -13.89 9.17 8.35
C ALA A 295 -15.18 8.32 8.25
N ARG A 296 -15.92 8.42 7.15
CA ARG A 296 -17.15 7.65 6.93
C ARG A 296 -16.89 6.14 6.83
N HIS A 297 -15.83 5.70 6.14
CA HIS A 297 -15.46 4.29 6.09
C HIS A 297 -15.17 3.73 7.48
N CYS A 298 -14.43 4.46 8.31
CA CYS A 298 -14.12 4.04 9.68
C CYS A 298 -15.36 3.99 10.58
N GLU A 299 -16.26 4.98 10.48
CA GLU A 299 -17.54 4.99 11.19
C GLU A 299 -18.38 3.76 10.81
N ASN A 300 -18.54 3.51 9.51
CA ASN A 300 -19.31 2.38 9.01
C ASN A 300 -18.67 1.04 9.42
N GLY A 301 -17.34 0.91 9.30
CA GLY A 301 -16.63 -0.27 9.71
C GLY A 301 -16.82 -0.60 11.19
N LEU A 302 -16.72 0.39 12.06
CA LEU A 302 -16.93 0.22 13.51
C LEU A 302 -18.40 -0.12 13.85
N ALA A 303 -19.38 0.56 13.22
CA ALA A 303 -20.79 0.28 13.44
C ALA A 303 -21.16 -1.14 13.02
N VAL A 304 -20.72 -1.57 11.84
CA VAL A 304 -20.92 -2.93 11.31
C VAL A 304 -20.22 -3.96 12.19
N ALA A 305 -18.98 -3.72 12.61
CA ALA A 305 -18.23 -4.64 13.46
C ALA A 305 -18.93 -4.86 14.81
N ARG A 306 -19.45 -3.80 15.45
CA ARG A 306 -20.23 -3.89 16.70
C ARG A 306 -21.52 -4.67 16.51
N PHE A 307 -22.24 -4.43 15.42
CA PHE A 307 -23.44 -5.19 15.10
C PHE A 307 -23.12 -6.68 14.93
N LEU A 308 -22.13 -7.01 14.12
CA LEU A 308 -21.73 -8.40 13.87
C LEU A 308 -21.26 -9.12 15.14
N GLN A 309 -20.56 -8.42 16.05
CA GLN A 309 -20.09 -8.99 17.32
C GLN A 309 -21.24 -9.46 18.22
N SER A 310 -22.40 -8.80 18.14
CA SER A 310 -23.59 -9.14 18.93
C SER A 310 -24.56 -10.10 18.23
N HIS A 311 -24.35 -10.40 16.94
CA HIS A 311 -25.33 -11.16 16.16
C HIS A 311 -25.21 -12.68 16.40
N PRO A 312 -26.32 -13.41 16.70
CA PRO A 312 -26.27 -14.83 17.08
C PRO A 312 -25.73 -15.77 15.99
N GLN A 313 -25.83 -15.44 14.71
CA GLN A 313 -25.32 -16.22 13.59
C GLN A 313 -23.83 -15.97 13.28
N VAL A 314 -23.19 -15.03 13.95
CA VAL A 314 -21.76 -14.72 13.79
C VAL A 314 -20.96 -15.53 14.81
N ALA A 315 -19.91 -16.19 14.34
CA ALA A 315 -19.04 -17.01 15.18
C ALA A 315 -17.91 -16.19 15.81
N TRP A 316 -17.35 -15.28 15.07
CA TRP A 316 -16.25 -14.39 15.48
C TRP A 316 -16.20 -13.14 14.58
N VAL A 317 -15.62 -12.08 15.10
CA VAL A 317 -15.35 -10.82 14.36
C VAL A 317 -13.89 -10.43 14.58
N ARG A 318 -13.23 -10.01 13.53
CA ARG A 318 -11.91 -9.38 13.53
C ARG A 318 -12.04 -7.94 13.04
N PHE A 319 -11.79 -6.99 13.93
CA PHE A 319 -11.74 -5.57 13.62
C PHE A 319 -10.94 -4.83 14.70
N PRO A 320 -9.73 -4.34 14.39
CA PRO A 320 -8.83 -3.75 15.41
C PRO A 320 -9.38 -2.50 16.12
N GLY A 321 -10.49 -1.93 15.65
CA GLY A 321 -11.21 -0.84 16.35
C GLY A 321 -12.16 -1.30 17.46
N LEU A 322 -12.36 -2.61 17.67
CA LEU A 322 -13.17 -3.15 18.76
C LEU A 322 -12.33 -3.38 19.99
N GLU A 323 -12.82 -2.94 21.15
CA GLU A 323 -12.26 -3.35 22.45
C GLU A 323 -12.32 -4.88 22.57
N GLY A 324 -11.20 -5.51 22.92
CA GLY A 324 -11.08 -6.98 22.98
C GLY A 324 -10.56 -7.63 21.70
N ASP A 325 -10.43 -6.92 20.58
CA ASP A 325 -9.63 -7.42 19.46
C ASP A 325 -8.14 -7.45 19.87
N PRO A 326 -7.39 -8.52 19.59
CA PRO A 326 -5.98 -8.61 19.97
C PRO A 326 -5.11 -7.45 19.51
N TYR A 327 -5.46 -6.81 18.38
CA TYR A 327 -4.72 -5.70 17.81
C TYR A 327 -5.25 -4.32 18.22
N TYR A 328 -6.28 -4.25 19.08
CA TYR A 328 -6.82 -2.99 19.57
C TYR A 328 -5.74 -2.06 20.17
N PRO A 329 -4.81 -2.55 21.03
CA PRO A 329 -3.76 -1.68 21.58
C PRO A 329 -2.85 -1.06 20.50
N LEU A 330 -2.48 -1.83 19.48
CA LEU A 330 -1.68 -1.32 18.36
C LEU A 330 -2.50 -0.35 17.48
N ALA A 331 -3.79 -0.63 17.28
CA ALA A 331 -4.67 0.28 16.58
C ALA A 331 -4.82 1.61 17.31
N GLN A 332 -4.98 1.61 18.64
CA GLN A 332 -5.00 2.85 19.43
C GLN A 332 -3.70 3.64 19.31
N LYS A 333 -2.57 2.96 19.20
CA LYS A 333 -1.26 3.59 19.05
C LYS A 333 -1.04 4.18 17.66
N TYR A 334 -1.23 3.38 16.61
CA TYR A 334 -0.86 3.74 15.24
C TYR A 334 -1.98 4.38 14.42
N LEU A 335 -3.24 4.13 14.78
CA LEU A 335 -4.45 4.46 14.03
C LEU A 335 -5.48 5.22 14.89
N PRO A 336 -5.09 6.25 15.64
CA PRO A 336 -6.00 6.92 16.61
C PRO A 336 -7.17 7.64 15.93
N GLN A 337 -7.09 7.90 14.62
CA GLN A 337 -8.15 8.57 13.84
C GLN A 337 -9.21 7.58 13.33
N GLY A 338 -8.97 6.27 13.42
CA GLY A 338 -9.80 5.19 12.91
C GLY A 338 -8.99 4.13 12.18
N VAL A 339 -9.54 2.93 12.07
CA VAL A 339 -8.81 1.78 11.48
C VAL A 339 -8.98 1.75 9.95
N CYS A 340 -10.14 1.32 9.49
CA CYS A 340 -10.54 1.24 8.08
C CYS A 340 -12.04 0.88 7.98
N GLY A 341 -12.56 0.72 6.77
CA GLY A 341 -13.93 0.26 6.53
C GLY A 341 -14.05 -1.27 6.34
N VAL A 342 -12.97 -2.03 6.48
CA VAL A 342 -12.99 -3.49 6.25
C VAL A 342 -13.17 -4.23 7.57
N VAL A 343 -14.14 -5.17 7.58
CA VAL A 343 -14.42 -6.07 8.71
C VAL A 343 -14.30 -7.50 8.22
N SER A 344 -13.59 -8.34 8.95
CA SER A 344 -13.53 -9.79 8.70
C SER A 344 -14.29 -10.52 9.80
N PHE A 345 -15.15 -11.48 9.42
CA PHE A 345 -15.94 -12.24 10.39
C PHE A 345 -16.25 -13.65 9.88
N GLY A 346 -16.55 -14.54 10.80
CA GLY A 346 -16.99 -15.90 10.50
C GLY A 346 -18.48 -16.08 10.72
N VAL A 347 -19.14 -16.77 9.79
CA VAL A 347 -20.55 -17.12 9.88
C VAL A 347 -20.69 -18.53 10.48
N LYS A 348 -21.58 -18.72 11.47
CA LYS A 348 -21.87 -20.05 12.01
C LYS A 348 -22.40 -20.99 10.92
N GLY A 349 -21.88 -22.21 10.87
CA GLY A 349 -22.18 -23.16 9.80
C GLY A 349 -21.10 -23.25 8.72
N GLY A 350 -19.99 -22.51 8.89
CA GLY A 350 -18.79 -22.62 8.08
C GLY A 350 -18.97 -22.14 6.63
N ARG A 351 -18.14 -22.67 5.73
CA ARG A 351 -18.05 -22.26 4.31
C ARG A 351 -19.40 -22.15 3.62
N LYS A 352 -20.26 -23.19 3.75
CA LYS A 352 -21.57 -23.24 3.07
C LYS A 352 -22.53 -22.16 3.57
N ALA A 353 -22.50 -21.87 4.88
CA ALA A 353 -23.31 -20.78 5.45
C ALA A 353 -22.80 -19.41 4.99
N ALA A 354 -21.50 -19.20 4.95
CA ALA A 354 -20.89 -17.97 4.41
C ALA A 354 -21.28 -17.72 2.95
N GLU A 355 -21.21 -18.75 2.09
CA GLU A 355 -21.66 -18.65 0.69
C GLU A 355 -23.15 -18.35 0.55
N THR A 356 -23.99 -18.95 1.41
CA THR A 356 -25.44 -18.73 1.41
C THR A 356 -25.76 -17.33 1.89
N PHE A 357 -25.12 -16.87 2.97
CA PHE A 357 -25.22 -15.51 3.50
C PHE A 357 -24.94 -14.46 2.41
N MET A 358 -23.80 -14.56 1.74
CA MET A 358 -23.40 -13.56 0.71
C MET A 358 -24.41 -13.47 -0.43
N LYS A 359 -25.03 -14.60 -0.83
CA LYS A 359 -26.08 -14.61 -1.86
C LYS A 359 -27.39 -13.90 -1.44
N ARG A 360 -27.56 -13.64 -0.15
CA ARG A 360 -28.74 -12.95 0.41
C ARG A 360 -28.55 -11.46 0.59
N LEU A 361 -27.32 -10.97 0.50
CA LEU A 361 -27.03 -9.55 0.55
C LEU A 361 -27.65 -8.83 -0.67
N ARG A 362 -28.15 -7.63 -0.43
CA ARG A 362 -28.84 -6.79 -1.42
C ARG A 362 -28.06 -5.54 -1.79
N ILE A 363 -27.24 -5.04 -0.85
CA ILE A 363 -26.40 -3.85 -1.03
C ILE A 363 -24.99 -4.27 -1.39
N ALA A 364 -24.38 -5.16 -0.58
CA ALA A 364 -23.00 -5.56 -0.78
C ALA A 364 -22.83 -6.44 -2.03
N ALA A 365 -22.04 -5.96 -2.98
CA ALA A 365 -21.66 -6.74 -4.16
C ALA A 365 -20.64 -7.84 -3.81
N ILE A 366 -20.74 -9.01 -4.45
CA ILE A 366 -19.73 -10.06 -4.35
C ILE A 366 -18.65 -9.76 -5.38
N GLU A 367 -17.49 -9.31 -4.92
CA GLU A 367 -16.38 -8.96 -5.80
C GLU A 367 -15.02 -9.06 -5.11
N THR A 368 -13.95 -9.07 -5.89
CA THR A 368 -12.57 -9.13 -5.36
C THR A 368 -12.09 -7.76 -4.88
N HIS A 369 -12.71 -6.68 -5.30
CA HIS A 369 -12.36 -5.33 -4.90
C HIS A 369 -12.59 -5.08 -3.41
N VAL A 370 -12.06 -3.99 -2.88
CA VAL A 370 -12.13 -3.59 -1.48
C VAL A 370 -11.83 -2.09 -1.37
N ALA A 371 -12.36 -1.44 -0.34
CA ALA A 371 -12.07 -0.03 -0.09
C ALA A 371 -12.61 0.90 -1.20
N ASP A 372 -13.83 0.65 -1.62
CA ASP A 372 -14.61 1.42 -2.61
C ASP A 372 -15.69 2.24 -1.89
N ALA A 373 -16.20 3.26 -2.53
CA ALA A 373 -17.37 4.01 -2.09
C ALA A 373 -18.62 3.14 -1.94
N ARG A 374 -18.69 2.03 -2.66
CA ARG A 374 -19.76 1.03 -2.59
C ARG A 374 -19.33 -0.16 -1.75
N THR A 375 -20.26 -0.64 -0.95
CA THR A 375 -20.04 -1.82 -0.11
C THR A 375 -19.90 -3.09 -0.94
N CYS A 376 -18.89 -3.89 -0.59
CA CYS A 376 -18.66 -5.18 -1.23
C CYS A 376 -18.22 -6.26 -0.22
N CYS A 377 -18.34 -7.52 -0.62
CA CYS A 377 -17.92 -8.65 0.19
C CYS A 377 -17.18 -9.70 -0.63
N LEU A 378 -16.37 -10.48 0.06
CA LEU A 378 -15.62 -11.60 -0.50
C LEU A 378 -15.55 -12.73 0.51
N HIS A 379 -15.70 -13.97 0.03
CA HIS A 379 -15.38 -15.18 0.79
C HIS A 379 -14.07 -15.77 0.21
N PRO A 380 -12.92 -15.52 0.85
CA PRO A 380 -11.61 -15.89 0.30
C PRO A 380 -11.48 -17.38 -0.01
N ALA A 381 -11.99 -18.24 0.87
CA ALA A 381 -11.90 -19.70 0.72
C ALA A 381 -12.62 -20.26 -0.52
N SER A 382 -13.67 -19.60 -1.05
CA SER A 382 -14.34 -20.01 -2.28
C SER A 382 -13.95 -19.19 -3.51
N ALA A 383 -13.14 -18.14 -3.33
CA ALA A 383 -12.74 -17.22 -4.40
C ALA A 383 -11.22 -17.17 -4.56
N THR A 384 -10.56 -16.25 -3.90
CA THR A 384 -9.12 -15.96 -4.08
C THR A 384 -8.18 -17.07 -3.61
N HIS A 385 -8.63 -17.91 -2.67
CA HIS A 385 -7.87 -19.02 -2.09
C HIS A 385 -8.52 -20.39 -2.39
N ARG A 386 -9.41 -20.48 -3.37
CA ARG A 386 -10.19 -21.70 -3.67
C ARG A 386 -9.34 -22.92 -4.05
N GLN A 387 -8.07 -22.71 -4.38
CA GLN A 387 -7.14 -23.80 -4.71
C GLN A 387 -6.51 -24.43 -3.46
N MET A 388 -6.65 -23.78 -2.29
CA MET A 388 -6.12 -24.25 -1.02
C MET A 388 -7.12 -25.16 -0.32
N ASN A 389 -6.61 -26.22 0.31
CA ASN A 389 -7.37 -27.03 1.26
C ASN A 389 -7.48 -26.32 2.62
N ASP A 390 -8.28 -26.86 3.55
CA ASP A 390 -8.54 -26.20 4.83
C ASP A 390 -7.28 -26.07 5.73
N GLN A 391 -6.29 -26.97 5.60
CA GLN A 391 -5.01 -26.86 6.30
C GLN A 391 -4.13 -25.73 5.73
N GLU A 392 -4.10 -25.62 4.43
CA GLU A 392 -3.38 -24.54 3.72
C GLU A 392 -4.03 -23.18 3.99
N LEU A 393 -5.37 -23.12 4.03
CA LEU A 393 -6.12 -21.91 4.41
C LEU A 393 -5.77 -21.48 5.85
N ALA A 394 -5.77 -22.42 6.80
CA ALA A 394 -5.41 -22.14 8.19
C ALA A 394 -3.98 -21.61 8.31
N ALA A 395 -3.02 -22.19 7.58
CA ALA A 395 -1.65 -21.75 7.54
C ALA A 395 -1.50 -20.33 6.93
N ALA A 396 -2.40 -19.96 6.01
CA ALA A 396 -2.48 -18.62 5.43
C ALA A 396 -3.26 -17.60 6.30
N GLY A 397 -3.74 -18.01 7.49
CA GLY A 397 -4.56 -17.18 8.37
C GLY A 397 -5.98 -16.92 7.85
N VAL A 398 -6.46 -17.73 6.91
CA VAL A 398 -7.79 -17.63 6.31
C VAL A 398 -8.67 -18.75 6.82
N SER A 399 -9.65 -18.43 7.69
CA SER A 399 -10.63 -19.42 8.14
C SER A 399 -11.60 -19.78 7.00
N PRO A 400 -12.03 -21.07 6.88
CA PRO A 400 -12.99 -21.48 5.85
C PRO A 400 -14.36 -20.79 5.91
N ASP A 401 -14.73 -20.19 7.03
CA ASP A 401 -15.95 -19.43 7.26
C ASP A 401 -15.79 -17.91 7.12
N LEU A 402 -14.57 -17.44 6.81
CA LEU A 402 -14.23 -16.02 6.77
C LEU A 402 -14.97 -15.32 5.64
N VAL A 403 -15.71 -14.29 5.99
CA VAL A 403 -16.23 -13.27 5.08
C VAL A 403 -15.48 -11.96 5.32
N ARG A 404 -14.87 -11.41 4.28
CA ARG A 404 -14.34 -10.04 4.28
C ARG A 404 -15.41 -9.10 3.75
N TYR A 405 -15.87 -8.18 4.59
CA TYR A 405 -16.88 -7.17 4.26
C TYR A 405 -16.22 -5.79 4.24
N SER A 406 -16.29 -5.11 3.11
CA SER A 406 -15.72 -3.78 2.92
C SER A 406 -16.87 -2.77 2.88
N CYS A 407 -17.06 -2.04 3.98
CA CYS A 407 -18.07 -1.01 4.10
C CYS A 407 -17.75 0.17 3.18
N GLY A 408 -18.69 0.53 2.35
CA GLY A 408 -18.66 1.74 1.53
C GLY A 408 -19.08 2.98 2.30
N LEU A 409 -19.66 3.94 1.59
CA LEU A 409 -20.09 5.24 2.10
C LEU A 409 -21.61 5.32 2.35
N GLU A 410 -22.32 4.23 2.14
CA GLU A 410 -23.77 4.12 2.37
C GLU A 410 -24.09 4.38 3.86
N ASP A 411 -25.35 4.59 4.18
CA ASP A 411 -25.76 4.77 5.56
C ASP A 411 -25.56 3.47 6.36
N ALA A 412 -24.91 3.57 7.52
CA ALA A 412 -24.60 2.41 8.36
C ALA A 412 -25.85 1.60 8.74
N ALA A 413 -27.01 2.29 8.94
CA ALA A 413 -28.28 1.64 9.25
C ALA A 413 -28.75 0.70 8.13
N ASP A 414 -28.57 1.11 6.88
CA ASP A 414 -28.94 0.29 5.71
C ASP A 414 -28.00 -0.90 5.56
N LEU A 415 -26.70 -0.71 5.77
CA LEU A 415 -25.71 -1.79 5.76
C LEU A 415 -26.02 -2.83 6.84
N ILE A 416 -26.35 -2.38 8.05
CA ILE A 416 -26.71 -3.24 9.17
C ILE A 416 -28.01 -4.00 8.87
N ALA A 417 -29.02 -3.33 8.33
CA ALA A 417 -30.30 -3.98 7.95
C ALA A 417 -30.09 -5.04 6.86
N ASP A 418 -29.20 -4.79 5.90
CA ASP A 418 -28.87 -5.75 4.85
C ASP A 418 -28.13 -6.99 5.42
N LEU A 419 -27.18 -6.77 6.32
CA LEU A 419 -26.48 -7.85 7.04
C LEU A 419 -27.44 -8.66 7.90
N ASP A 420 -28.30 -8.00 8.67
CA ASP A 420 -29.27 -8.64 9.59
C ASP A 420 -30.25 -9.56 8.84
N GLN A 421 -30.87 -9.05 7.75
CA GLN A 421 -31.78 -9.85 6.95
C GLN A 421 -31.10 -11.08 6.30
N ALA A 422 -29.83 -10.92 5.88
CA ALA A 422 -29.07 -12.01 5.26
C ALA A 422 -28.66 -13.07 6.30
N LEU A 423 -28.18 -12.64 7.48
CA LEU A 423 -27.81 -13.54 8.59
C LEU A 423 -29.00 -14.28 9.17
N ASN A 424 -30.15 -13.62 9.39
CA ASN A 424 -31.37 -14.23 9.90
C ASN A 424 -31.96 -15.26 8.93
N SER A 425 -31.62 -15.22 7.65
CA SER A 425 -32.07 -16.20 6.66
C SER A 425 -31.34 -17.54 6.72
N LEU A 426 -30.33 -17.67 7.59
CA LEU A 426 -29.51 -18.89 7.73
C LEU A 426 -30.06 -19.88 8.77
N GLY A 427 -30.93 -19.41 9.66
CA GLY A 427 -31.43 -20.19 10.82
C GLY A 427 -32.90 -20.49 10.80
#